data_5e3ec25befebc4d9ffbcaeed51a96def
#
_entry.id   5e3ec25befebc4d9ffbcaeed51a96def
#
_cell.length_a   1.000
_cell.length_b   1.000
_cell.length_c   1.000
_cell.angle_alpha   90.00
_cell.angle_beta   90.00
_cell.angle_gamma   90.00
#
_symmetry.space_group_name_H-M   'P 1'
#
loop_
_entity.id
_entity.type
_entity.pdbx_description
1 polymer ?
#
loop_
_entity_poly.entity_id
_entity_poly.type
_entity_poly.pdbx_seq_one_letter_code
_entity_poly.pdbx_strand_id
1 'polypeptide(L)'
;RDKEKDFVSLVDTLYNAYIIYKIDCIYIIGDRLEAYAAALAAHFLKIKIIHFAGGQITNGAIDNIYRYNISNLAYLHFVTNTYAVDRLKQVPIINSNNVFLVGSSAVDNIIIYLKNPRTLIDLDSRLVRDSYVLMTFHSQTIGNFNVPKAMDIAIQTVIDQGKRVLVTYPNNDDGSDAIIQIIQKWEQHPNIVVV
;
A
#
# COMPACT_ATOMS: atom_id res chain seq x y z
N ARG A 1 -6.79 20.31 -0.41
CA ARG A 1 -7.86 19.37 -0.06
C ARG A 1 -7.80 19.12 1.43
N ASP A 2 -8.91 19.28 2.13
CA ASP A 2 -9.00 19.11 3.58
C ASP A 2 -9.24 17.62 3.88
N LYS A 3 -8.15 16.87 4.05
CA LYS A 3 -8.19 15.40 4.23
C LYS A 3 -9.00 14.99 5.47
N GLU A 4 -8.99 15.81 6.51
CA GLU A 4 -9.71 15.54 7.75
C GLU A 4 -11.23 15.62 7.54
N LYS A 5 -11.70 16.63 6.80
CA LYS A 5 -13.12 16.76 6.45
C LYS A 5 -13.56 15.68 5.46
N ASP A 6 -12.72 15.35 4.48
CA ASP A 6 -12.96 14.24 3.56
C ASP A 6 -13.10 12.92 4.33
N PHE A 7 -12.25 12.69 5.35
CA PHE A 7 -12.31 11.48 6.18
C PHE A 7 -13.62 11.38 6.98
N VAL A 8 -14.02 12.47 7.67
CA VAL A 8 -15.27 12.50 8.46
C VAL A 8 -16.49 12.26 7.53
N SER A 9 -16.50 12.94 6.38
CA SER A 9 -17.57 12.76 5.38
C SER A 9 -17.62 11.33 4.85
N LEU A 10 -16.46 10.68 4.67
CA LEU A 10 -16.39 9.28 4.21
C LEU A 10 -16.95 8.33 5.25
N VAL A 11 -16.62 8.53 6.54
CA VAL A 11 -17.19 7.71 7.63
C VAL A 11 -18.72 7.80 7.64
N ASP A 12 -19.28 9.02 7.55
CA ASP A 12 -20.72 9.24 7.52
C ASP A 12 -21.37 8.59 6.29
N THR A 13 -20.76 8.75 5.11
CA THR A 13 -21.24 8.14 3.87
C THR A 13 -21.29 6.62 3.98
N LEU A 14 -20.21 6.00 4.48
CA LEU A 14 -20.13 4.54 4.64
C LEU A 14 -21.10 4.04 5.71
N TYR A 15 -21.25 4.75 6.81
CA TYR A 15 -22.23 4.44 7.85
C TYR A 15 -23.64 4.35 7.28
N ASN A 16 -24.07 5.36 6.53
CA ASN A 16 -25.38 5.39 5.90
C ASN A 16 -25.54 4.29 4.83
N ALA A 17 -24.49 4.06 4.02
CA ALA A 17 -24.49 2.99 3.02
C ALA A 17 -24.66 1.60 3.66
N TYR A 18 -23.95 1.33 4.77
CA TYR A 18 -24.06 0.04 5.46
C TYR A 18 -25.47 -0.23 6.00
N ILE A 19 -26.18 0.81 6.46
CA ILE A 19 -27.58 0.71 6.87
C ILE A 19 -28.47 0.41 5.66
N ILE A 20 -28.34 1.18 4.58
CA ILE A 20 -29.16 1.06 3.37
C ILE A 20 -29.03 -0.33 2.75
N TYR A 21 -27.78 -0.80 2.61
CA TYR A 21 -27.48 -2.09 1.98
C TYR A 21 -27.53 -3.27 2.95
N LYS A 22 -27.87 -3.05 4.24
CA LYS A 22 -27.97 -4.08 5.28
C LYS A 22 -26.71 -4.96 5.35
N ILE A 23 -25.56 -4.32 5.47
CA ILE A 23 -24.27 -5.03 5.50
C ILE A 23 -24.10 -5.75 6.84
N ASP A 24 -23.84 -7.07 6.80
CA ASP A 24 -23.61 -7.90 7.99
C ASP A 24 -22.13 -8.09 8.31
N CYS A 25 -21.26 -7.97 7.30
CA CYS A 25 -19.83 -8.15 7.45
C CYS A 25 -19.08 -7.35 6.39
N ILE A 26 -17.92 -6.79 6.73
CA ILE A 26 -17.02 -6.16 5.78
C ILE A 26 -15.66 -6.84 5.77
N TYR A 27 -15.04 -6.86 4.60
CA TYR A 27 -13.67 -7.33 4.39
C TYR A 27 -12.78 -6.15 4.04
N ILE A 28 -11.76 -5.90 4.87
CA ILE A 28 -10.83 -4.79 4.72
C ILE A 28 -9.44 -5.33 4.38
N ILE A 29 -8.85 -4.79 3.33
CA ILE A 29 -7.48 -5.11 2.90
C ILE A 29 -6.58 -3.91 3.21
N GLY A 30 -5.51 -4.16 3.97
CA GLY A 30 -4.47 -3.16 4.20
C GLY A 30 -4.84 -2.13 5.27
N ASP A 31 -4.42 -0.89 5.05
CA ASP A 31 -4.18 0.06 6.11
C ASP A 31 -4.33 1.54 5.71
N ARG A 32 -4.96 1.78 4.59
CA ARG A 32 -5.16 3.16 4.14
C ARG A 32 -6.20 3.89 5.00
N LEU A 33 -6.15 5.22 4.97
CA LEU A 33 -7.07 6.07 5.70
C LEU A 33 -8.54 5.75 5.38
N GLU A 34 -8.84 5.46 4.11
CA GLU A 34 -10.19 5.09 3.66
C GLU A 34 -10.64 3.73 4.24
N ALA A 35 -9.71 2.78 4.36
CA ALA A 35 -9.95 1.50 5.02
C ALA A 35 -10.27 1.67 6.50
N TYR A 36 -9.58 2.62 7.16
CA TYR A 36 -9.87 2.97 8.55
C TYR A 36 -11.24 3.64 8.71
N ALA A 37 -11.64 4.52 7.78
CA ALA A 37 -12.98 5.09 7.77
C ALA A 37 -14.06 3.99 7.66
N ALA A 38 -13.85 3.01 6.79
CA ALA A 38 -14.74 1.87 6.64
C ALA A 38 -14.84 1.03 7.92
N ALA A 39 -13.72 0.80 8.60
CA ALA A 39 -13.69 0.07 9.87
C ALA A 39 -14.45 0.83 10.97
N LEU A 40 -14.29 2.15 11.08
CA LEU A 40 -15.02 2.97 12.05
C LEU A 40 -16.54 2.93 11.82
N ALA A 41 -16.98 3.12 10.58
CA ALA A 41 -18.40 3.05 10.22
C ALA A 41 -19.01 1.69 10.59
N ALA A 42 -18.32 0.60 10.30
CA ALA A 42 -18.74 -0.75 10.64
C ALA A 42 -18.77 -0.99 12.15
N HIS A 43 -17.76 -0.48 12.88
CA HIS A 43 -17.69 -0.61 14.34
C HIS A 43 -18.88 0.05 15.03
N PHE A 44 -19.28 1.25 14.63
CA PHE A 44 -20.44 1.94 15.21
C PHE A 44 -21.76 1.19 14.98
N LEU A 45 -21.85 0.46 13.87
CA LEU A 45 -23.01 -0.37 13.53
C LEU A 45 -22.92 -1.81 14.07
N LYS A 46 -21.82 -2.15 14.78
CA LYS A 46 -21.54 -3.51 15.27
C LYS A 46 -21.45 -4.56 14.16
N ILE A 47 -21.09 -4.13 12.95
CA ILE A 47 -20.83 -5.00 11.80
C ILE A 47 -19.50 -5.71 12.02
N LYS A 48 -19.44 -6.99 11.72
CA LYS A 48 -18.19 -7.77 11.82
C LYS A 48 -17.19 -7.33 10.78
N ILE A 49 -15.94 -7.16 11.20
CA ILE A 49 -14.83 -6.76 10.33
C ILE A 49 -13.87 -7.93 10.19
N ILE A 50 -13.53 -8.27 8.95
CA ILE A 50 -12.45 -9.18 8.60
C ILE A 50 -11.31 -8.33 8.08
N HIS A 51 -10.13 -8.41 8.72
CA HIS A 51 -8.96 -7.62 8.34
C HIS A 51 -7.89 -8.51 7.71
N PHE A 52 -7.53 -8.22 6.45
CA PHE A 52 -6.44 -8.84 5.73
C PHE A 52 -5.20 -7.94 5.76
N ALA A 53 -4.02 -8.55 5.97
CA ALA A 53 -2.71 -7.88 6.04
C ALA A 53 -2.52 -6.95 7.25
N GLY A 54 -3.26 -7.19 8.36
CA GLY A 54 -3.00 -6.57 9.66
C GLY A 54 -1.68 -7.05 10.29
N GLY A 55 -1.26 -6.41 11.39
CA GLY A 55 -0.09 -6.82 12.20
C GLY A 55 1.29 -6.55 11.58
N GLN A 56 1.37 -5.98 10.40
CA GLN A 56 2.64 -5.57 9.78
C GLN A 56 3.12 -4.22 10.32
N ILE A 57 4.42 -3.95 10.19
CA ILE A 57 5.03 -2.65 10.50
C ILE A 57 5.80 -2.19 9.26
N THR A 58 5.52 -0.97 8.84
CA THR A 58 6.25 -0.25 7.80
C THR A 58 6.97 0.93 8.42
N ASN A 59 8.30 0.92 8.42
CA ASN A 59 9.08 2.00 9.02
C ASN A 59 8.82 3.33 8.28
N GLY A 60 8.58 4.40 9.05
CA GLY A 60 8.34 5.72 8.50
C GLY A 60 6.95 5.93 7.87
N ALA A 61 6.00 5.01 8.09
CA ALA A 61 4.63 5.11 7.58
C ALA A 61 3.61 5.40 8.68
N ILE A 62 2.77 6.41 8.47
CA ILE A 62 1.61 6.71 9.32
C ILE A 62 0.57 5.59 9.27
N ASP A 63 0.53 4.84 8.18
CA ASP A 63 -0.39 3.73 7.95
C ASP A 63 -0.35 2.66 9.06
N ASN A 64 0.77 2.56 9.80
CA ASN A 64 0.83 1.68 10.97
C ASN A 64 -0.26 2.00 11.99
N ILE A 65 -0.59 3.29 12.20
CA ILE A 65 -1.63 3.72 13.12
C ILE A 65 -2.99 3.22 12.63
N TYR A 66 -3.29 3.43 11.37
CA TYR A 66 -4.56 2.97 10.77
C TYR A 66 -4.65 1.45 10.78
N ARG A 67 -3.58 0.76 10.39
CA ARG A 67 -3.50 -0.72 10.36
C ARG A 67 -3.81 -1.33 11.72
N TYR A 68 -3.19 -0.83 12.78
CA TYR A 68 -3.42 -1.37 14.11
C TYR A 68 -4.80 -0.98 14.66
N ASN A 69 -5.30 0.22 14.36
CA ASN A 69 -6.65 0.59 14.71
C ASN A 69 -7.70 -0.29 14.01
N ILE A 70 -7.54 -0.57 12.71
CA ILE A 70 -8.40 -1.51 11.99
C ILE A 70 -8.31 -2.91 12.62
N SER A 71 -7.10 -3.38 12.93
CA SER A 71 -6.92 -4.68 13.58
C SER A 71 -7.61 -4.73 14.95
N ASN A 72 -7.54 -3.66 15.76
CA ASN A 72 -8.21 -3.60 17.05
C ASN A 72 -9.74 -3.65 16.97
N LEU A 73 -10.32 -3.20 15.85
CA LEU A 73 -11.75 -3.23 15.59
C LEU A 73 -12.21 -4.54 14.93
N ALA A 74 -11.27 -5.32 14.37
CA ALA A 74 -11.58 -6.51 13.58
C ALA A 74 -11.92 -7.73 14.44
N TYR A 75 -12.87 -8.52 13.94
CA TYR A 75 -13.27 -9.80 14.53
C TYR A 75 -12.37 -10.95 14.04
N LEU A 76 -12.00 -10.96 12.74
CA LEU A 76 -11.11 -11.96 12.14
C LEU A 76 -9.89 -11.29 11.51
N HIS A 77 -8.74 -11.97 11.58
CA HIS A 77 -7.47 -11.47 11.04
C HIS A 77 -6.86 -12.50 10.12
N PHE A 78 -6.69 -12.16 8.85
CA PHE A 78 -5.96 -12.93 7.88
C PHE A 78 -4.62 -12.25 7.61
N VAL A 79 -3.53 -12.84 8.08
CA VAL A 79 -2.21 -12.21 8.06
C VAL A 79 -1.26 -12.90 7.10
N THR A 80 -0.29 -12.16 6.63
CA THR A 80 0.57 -12.58 5.51
C THR A 80 1.85 -13.26 5.94
N ASN A 81 2.27 -13.11 7.20
CA ASN A 81 3.51 -13.68 7.72
C ASN A 81 3.43 -13.96 9.23
N THR A 82 4.36 -14.76 9.72
CA THR A 82 4.42 -15.18 11.13
C THR A 82 4.65 -14.02 12.09
N TYR A 83 5.47 -13.03 11.72
CA TYR A 83 5.69 -11.84 12.56
C TYR A 83 4.42 -11.04 12.80
N ALA A 84 3.54 -10.97 11.80
CA ALA A 84 2.24 -10.33 11.96
C ALA A 84 1.32 -11.13 12.88
N VAL A 85 1.35 -12.48 12.81
CA VAL A 85 0.64 -13.37 13.76
C VAL A 85 1.08 -13.07 15.19
N ASP A 86 2.39 -13.08 15.43
CA ASP A 86 2.95 -12.92 16.78
C ASP A 86 2.59 -11.55 17.37
N ARG A 87 2.66 -10.49 16.56
CA ARG A 87 2.28 -9.14 17.00
C ARG A 87 0.81 -9.04 17.37
N LEU A 88 -0.09 -9.54 16.53
CA LEU A 88 -1.53 -9.45 16.80
C LEU A 88 -1.92 -10.30 18.01
N LYS A 89 -1.32 -11.47 18.20
CA LYS A 89 -1.59 -12.32 19.36
C LYS A 89 -1.12 -11.70 20.68
N GLN A 90 -0.21 -10.74 20.66
CA GLN A 90 0.23 -9.98 21.84
C GLN A 90 -0.71 -8.82 22.20
N VAL A 91 -1.66 -8.46 21.33
CA VAL A 91 -2.64 -7.39 21.61
C VAL A 91 -3.74 -7.95 22.50
N PRO A 92 -3.92 -7.43 23.74
CA PRO A 92 -4.81 -8.05 24.73
C PRO A 92 -6.28 -8.18 24.31
N ILE A 93 -6.76 -7.26 23.46
CA ILE A 93 -8.16 -7.23 22.99
C ILE A 93 -8.40 -8.14 21.77
N ILE A 94 -7.36 -8.66 21.14
CA ILE A 94 -7.46 -9.54 19.98
C ILE A 94 -7.54 -10.99 20.46
N ASN A 95 -8.61 -11.69 20.09
CA ASN A 95 -8.69 -13.12 20.34
C ASN A 95 -7.70 -13.87 19.43
N SER A 96 -6.70 -14.48 20.01
CA SER A 96 -5.64 -15.19 19.28
C SER A 96 -6.16 -16.34 18.40
N ASN A 97 -7.32 -16.92 18.72
CA ASN A 97 -7.98 -17.96 17.91
C ASN A 97 -8.56 -17.41 16.60
N ASN A 98 -8.69 -16.08 16.49
CA ASN A 98 -9.22 -15.41 15.31
C ASN A 98 -8.11 -14.86 14.40
N VAL A 99 -6.84 -15.23 14.63
CA VAL A 99 -5.68 -14.81 13.84
C VAL A 99 -5.16 -15.99 13.02
N PHE A 100 -5.28 -15.88 11.69
CA PHE A 100 -4.94 -16.93 10.74
C PHE A 100 -3.81 -16.50 9.80
N LEU A 101 -2.77 -17.32 9.71
CA LEU A 101 -1.70 -17.16 8.73
C LEU A 101 -2.20 -17.69 7.37
N VAL A 102 -2.38 -16.80 6.40
CA VAL A 102 -2.91 -17.16 5.08
C VAL A 102 -1.93 -16.87 3.93
N GLY A 103 -0.84 -16.14 4.19
CA GLY A 103 0.09 -15.72 3.15
C GLY A 103 -0.36 -14.45 2.43
N SER A 104 0.35 -14.12 1.34
CA SER A 104 0.14 -12.89 0.58
C SER A 104 -0.52 -13.16 -0.76
N SER A 105 -1.65 -12.54 -1.02
CA SER A 105 -2.36 -12.60 -2.32
C SER A 105 -1.50 -12.05 -3.48
N ALA A 106 -0.57 -11.15 -3.21
CA ALA A 106 0.38 -10.67 -4.22
C ALA A 106 1.32 -11.78 -4.67
N VAL A 107 1.78 -12.64 -3.74
CA VAL A 107 2.61 -13.81 -4.07
C VAL A 107 1.80 -14.82 -4.87
N ASP A 108 0.54 -15.08 -4.51
CA ASP A 108 -0.34 -15.97 -5.26
C ASP A 108 -0.53 -15.48 -6.70
N ASN A 109 -0.73 -14.19 -6.91
CA ASN A 109 -0.83 -13.61 -8.25
C ASN A 109 0.45 -13.78 -9.06
N ILE A 110 1.62 -13.62 -8.44
CA ILE A 110 2.92 -13.87 -9.10
C ILE A 110 3.04 -15.34 -9.50
N ILE A 111 2.68 -16.27 -8.62
CA ILE A 111 2.74 -17.72 -8.89
C ILE A 111 1.79 -18.08 -10.04
N ILE A 112 0.57 -17.53 -10.04
CA ILE A 112 -0.40 -17.74 -11.14
C ILE A 112 0.15 -17.21 -12.45
N TYR A 113 0.72 -16.00 -12.46
CA TYR A 113 1.34 -15.40 -13.64
C TYR A 113 2.50 -16.25 -14.17
N LEU A 114 3.38 -16.76 -13.31
CA LEU A 114 4.53 -17.58 -13.71
C LEU A 114 4.11 -18.92 -14.30
N LYS A 115 2.96 -19.47 -13.89
CA LYS A 115 2.40 -20.72 -14.47
C LYS A 115 1.81 -20.49 -15.87
N ASN A 116 1.27 -19.31 -16.13
CA ASN A 116 0.63 -18.92 -17.38
C ASN A 116 1.12 -17.52 -17.79
N PRO A 117 2.39 -17.37 -18.19
CA PRO A 117 2.94 -16.07 -18.51
C PRO A 117 2.19 -15.50 -19.71
N ARG A 118 1.52 -14.38 -19.50
CA ARG A 118 0.99 -13.60 -20.62
C ARG A 118 2.17 -12.91 -21.29
N THR A 119 2.09 -12.76 -22.61
CA THR A 119 3.06 -11.94 -23.34
C THR A 119 3.11 -10.58 -22.68
N LEU A 120 4.29 -10.18 -22.19
CA LEU A 120 4.49 -8.80 -21.72
C LEU A 120 4.19 -7.90 -22.92
N ILE A 121 3.25 -6.98 -22.75
CA ILE A 121 3.06 -5.90 -23.71
C ILE A 121 4.39 -5.17 -23.74
N ASP A 122 4.92 -4.94 -24.92
CA ASP A 122 6.11 -4.11 -25.09
C ASP A 122 5.79 -2.69 -24.56
N LEU A 123 6.15 -2.46 -23.31
CA LEU A 123 5.95 -1.16 -22.66
C LEU A 123 6.75 -0.09 -23.40
N ASP A 124 7.97 -0.43 -23.77
CA ASP A 124 8.88 0.46 -24.50
C ASP A 124 10.00 -0.38 -25.10
N SER A 125 10.28 -0.20 -26.40
CA SER A 125 11.33 -0.94 -27.13
C SER A 125 12.74 -0.73 -26.58
N ARG A 126 12.96 0.29 -25.77
CA ARG A 126 14.21 0.55 -25.06
C ARG A 126 14.46 -0.40 -23.89
N LEU A 127 13.42 -1.07 -23.38
CA LEU A 127 13.48 -1.98 -22.22
C LEU A 127 13.81 -3.40 -22.69
N VAL A 128 15.07 -3.66 -22.86
CA VAL A 128 15.56 -5.02 -23.16
C VAL A 128 15.75 -5.76 -21.83
N ARG A 129 15.35 -7.04 -21.79
CA ARG A 129 15.51 -7.88 -20.59
C ARG A 129 16.95 -7.79 -20.07
N ASP A 130 17.08 -7.71 -18.76
CA ASP A 130 18.37 -7.61 -18.02
C ASP A 130 19.22 -6.36 -18.32
N SER A 131 18.67 -5.37 -19.06
CA SER A 131 19.38 -4.13 -19.43
C SER A 131 18.87 -2.88 -18.73
N TYR A 132 17.90 -2.98 -17.82
CA TYR A 132 17.33 -1.86 -17.10
C TYR A 132 17.17 -2.14 -15.60
N VAL A 133 17.04 -1.08 -14.83
CA VAL A 133 16.74 -1.11 -13.41
C VAL A 133 15.29 -0.64 -13.23
N LEU A 134 14.47 -1.46 -12.57
CA LEU A 134 13.14 -1.02 -12.13
C LEU A 134 13.28 -0.20 -10.85
N MET A 135 12.72 1.00 -10.84
CA MET A 135 12.82 1.94 -9.73
C MET A 135 11.44 2.44 -9.33
N THR A 136 11.09 2.25 -8.07
CA THR A 136 9.87 2.76 -7.46
C THR A 136 10.23 3.47 -6.17
N PHE A 137 9.79 4.72 -6.01
CA PHE A 137 9.94 5.49 -4.79
C PHE A 137 8.57 5.91 -4.28
N HIS A 138 8.42 5.84 -2.95
CA HIS A 138 7.24 6.36 -2.25
C HIS A 138 7.70 7.37 -1.21
N SER A 139 6.85 8.33 -0.90
CA SER A 139 7.12 9.31 0.16
C SER A 139 7.20 8.63 1.52
N GLN A 140 8.04 9.18 2.39
CA GLN A 140 8.04 8.83 3.80
C GLN A 140 7.04 9.75 4.51
N THR A 141 6.00 9.18 5.12
CA THR A 141 4.93 9.97 5.75
C THR A 141 5.25 10.38 7.20
N ILE A 142 6.22 9.72 7.84
CA ILE A 142 6.74 10.07 9.17
C ILE A 142 8.26 10.10 9.12
N GLY A 143 8.85 11.24 9.46
CA GLY A 143 10.30 11.43 9.49
C GLY A 143 10.79 12.55 8.58
N ASN A 144 12.12 12.73 8.52
CA ASN A 144 12.76 13.84 7.81
C ASN A 144 13.66 13.36 6.65
N PHE A 145 13.48 12.15 6.16
CA PHE A 145 14.29 11.64 5.06
C PHE A 145 13.90 12.33 3.75
N ASN A 146 14.89 12.89 3.06
CA ASN A 146 14.65 13.58 1.80
C ASN A 146 14.56 12.58 0.64
N VAL A 147 13.38 11.99 0.48
CA VAL A 147 13.10 10.98 -0.55
C VAL A 147 13.34 11.50 -1.96
N PRO A 148 12.89 12.73 -2.35
CA PRO A 148 13.16 13.27 -3.68
C PRO A 148 14.64 13.37 -4.00
N LYS A 149 15.46 13.86 -3.06
CA LYS A 149 16.90 13.91 -3.22
C LYS A 149 17.54 12.52 -3.37
N ALA A 150 17.08 11.55 -2.57
CA ALA A 150 17.57 10.18 -2.66
C ALA A 150 17.22 9.55 -4.02
N MET A 151 16.01 9.79 -4.52
CA MET A 151 15.58 9.34 -5.84
C MET A 151 16.42 9.97 -6.97
N ASP A 152 16.65 11.29 -6.91
CA ASP A 152 17.47 12.01 -7.90
C ASP A 152 18.88 11.42 -7.97
N ILE A 153 19.52 11.19 -6.83
CA ILE A 153 20.84 10.56 -6.74
C ILE A 153 20.81 9.13 -7.30
N ALA A 154 19.79 8.35 -6.95
CA ALA A 154 19.69 6.97 -7.40
C ALA A 154 19.54 6.89 -8.93
N ILE A 155 18.67 7.71 -9.53
CA ILE A 155 18.51 7.81 -10.98
C ILE A 155 19.84 8.16 -11.64
N GLN A 156 20.51 9.24 -11.17
CA GLN A 156 21.79 9.67 -11.72
C GLN A 156 22.84 8.56 -11.65
N THR A 157 22.92 7.87 -10.50
CA THR A 157 23.89 6.77 -10.30
C THR A 157 23.67 5.63 -11.29
N VAL A 158 22.43 5.26 -11.56
CA VAL A 158 22.11 4.19 -12.53
C VAL A 158 22.47 4.61 -13.97
N ILE A 159 22.18 5.87 -14.31
CA ILE A 159 22.53 6.45 -15.62
C ILE A 159 24.04 6.50 -15.83
N ASP A 160 24.80 6.91 -14.81
CA ASP A 160 26.27 6.98 -14.85
C ASP A 160 26.91 5.60 -15.06
N GLN A 161 26.22 4.52 -14.68
CA GLN A 161 26.60 3.14 -14.98
C GLN A 161 26.18 2.67 -16.38
N GLY A 162 25.69 3.57 -17.23
CA GLY A 162 25.23 3.25 -18.59
C GLY A 162 23.96 2.39 -18.65
N LYS A 163 23.20 2.30 -17.55
CA LYS A 163 21.97 1.53 -17.47
C LYS A 163 20.75 2.40 -17.78
N ARG A 164 19.66 1.74 -18.19
CA ARG A 164 18.33 2.36 -18.28
C ARG A 164 17.58 2.23 -16.96
N VAL A 165 16.65 3.15 -16.73
CA VAL A 165 15.75 3.11 -15.58
C VAL A 165 14.30 3.07 -16.06
N LEU A 166 13.56 2.08 -15.59
CA LEU A 166 12.11 2.06 -15.67
C LEU A 166 11.56 2.59 -14.34
N VAL A 167 10.96 3.77 -14.38
CA VAL A 167 10.43 4.46 -13.19
C VAL A 167 8.91 4.34 -13.17
N THR A 168 8.37 3.94 -12.02
CA THR A 168 6.93 3.99 -11.76
C THR A 168 6.56 5.25 -10.98
N TYR A 169 5.33 5.75 -11.17
CA TYR A 169 4.82 6.83 -10.33
C TYR A 169 4.62 6.38 -8.87
N PRO A 170 4.76 7.31 -7.90
CA PRO A 170 4.49 7.04 -6.49
C PRO A 170 2.99 6.84 -6.23
N ASN A 171 2.67 6.32 -5.04
CA ASN A 171 1.31 6.40 -4.49
C ASN A 171 0.90 7.86 -4.26
N ASN A 172 -0.39 8.09 -4.02
CA ASN A 172 -0.96 9.41 -3.73
C ASN A 172 -0.82 9.79 -2.23
N ASP A 173 0.34 9.50 -1.63
CA ASP A 173 0.65 9.83 -0.24
C ASP A 173 1.21 11.25 -0.10
N ASP A 174 1.24 11.79 1.12
CA ASP A 174 1.81 13.12 1.38
C ASP A 174 3.29 13.15 0.95
N GLY A 175 3.66 14.18 0.19
CA GLY A 175 5.01 14.32 -0.36
C GLY A 175 5.22 13.63 -1.72
N SER A 176 4.21 12.95 -2.28
CA SER A 176 4.30 12.36 -3.62
C SER A 176 4.55 13.38 -4.73
N ASP A 177 4.01 14.60 -4.61
CA ASP A 177 4.22 15.67 -5.60
C ASP A 177 5.71 15.97 -5.82
N ALA A 178 6.51 15.97 -4.76
CA ALA A 178 7.94 16.21 -4.85
C ALA A 178 8.67 15.07 -5.58
N ILE A 179 8.21 13.83 -5.43
CA ILE A 179 8.72 12.67 -6.18
C ILE A 179 8.33 12.80 -7.66
N ILE A 180 7.09 13.19 -7.95
CA ILE A 180 6.60 13.43 -9.32
C ILE A 180 7.44 14.49 -10.02
N GLN A 181 7.82 15.58 -9.33
CA GLN A 181 8.70 16.60 -9.89
C GLN A 181 10.09 16.04 -10.28
N ILE A 182 10.64 15.09 -9.51
CA ILE A 182 11.89 14.42 -9.89
C ILE A 182 11.67 13.54 -11.12
N ILE A 183 10.55 12.80 -11.22
CA ILE A 183 10.23 12.01 -12.40
C ILE A 183 10.16 12.91 -13.63
N GLN A 184 9.42 14.02 -13.56
CA GLN A 184 9.28 15.00 -14.65
C GLN A 184 10.62 15.63 -15.07
N LYS A 185 11.54 15.87 -14.12
CA LYS A 185 12.90 16.33 -14.43
C LYS A 185 13.65 15.35 -15.34
N TRP A 186 13.45 14.05 -15.11
CA TRP A 186 14.20 12.99 -15.77
C TRP A 186 13.49 12.35 -16.98
N GLU A 187 12.19 12.52 -17.16
CA GLU A 187 11.38 11.80 -18.16
C GLU A 187 11.84 12.00 -19.61
N GLN A 188 12.49 13.14 -19.90
CA GLN A 188 13.03 13.44 -21.24
C GLN A 188 14.42 12.82 -21.49
N HIS A 189 15.03 12.21 -20.47
CA HIS A 189 16.34 11.59 -20.63
C HIS A 189 16.23 10.28 -21.41
N PRO A 190 17.10 10.00 -22.43
CA PRO A 190 16.97 8.83 -23.33
C PRO A 190 17.04 7.47 -22.61
N ASN A 191 17.67 7.43 -21.44
CA ASN A 191 17.79 6.23 -20.63
C ASN A 191 16.66 6.08 -19.59
N ILE A 192 15.66 6.95 -19.58
CA ILE A 192 14.53 6.89 -18.65
C ILE A 192 13.28 6.46 -19.41
N VAL A 193 12.54 5.51 -18.82
CA VAL A 193 11.19 5.12 -19.22
C VAL A 193 10.29 5.28 -18.01
N VAL A 194 9.21 6.02 -18.15
CA VAL A 194 8.23 6.29 -17.08
C VAL A 194 6.93 5.57 -17.40
N VAL A 195 6.32 4.91 -16.42
CA VAL A 195 5.06 4.16 -16.55
C VAL A 195 4.12 4.40 -15.36
#